data_ae4678145e4250ac257495a9f1bf07ff
#
_entry.id   ae4678145e4250ac257495a9f1bf07ff
#
_cell.length_a   1.000
_cell.length_b   1.000
_cell.length_c   1.000
_cell.angle_alpha   90.00
_cell.angle_beta   90.00
_cell.angle_gamma   90.00
#
_symmetry.space_group_name_H-M   'P 1'
#
loop_
_entity.id
_entity.type
_entity.pdbx_description
1 polymer ?
#
loop_
_entity_poly.entity_id
_entity_poly.type
_entity_poly.pdbx_seq_one_letter_code
_entity_poly.pdbx_strand_id
1 'polypeptide(L)'
;MANKIIMAWSRCKIEIGVTPEGETMSSSLTDIGIIKDKSTTLTPADGDVLEAKQTGGILVAREQQDGAYTLATRVIEPTAELLTKLGIGKAGSEATANETLVTTHIVDEYFSVKLTPKNTGAKGIKAPKCSVAFKPGYSEEEGNYADIEFSILNGDAGYWYSIYTV
;
A
#
# COMPACT_ATOMS: atom_id res chain seq x y z
N MET A 1 31.44 -17.58 0.97
CA MET A 1 31.39 -16.11 0.73
C MET A 1 30.35 -15.49 1.67
N ALA A 2 30.73 -14.44 2.39
CA ALA A 2 29.74 -13.73 3.19
C ALA A 2 28.71 -13.08 2.27
N ASN A 3 27.42 -13.33 2.49
CA ASN A 3 26.36 -12.64 1.79
C ASN A 3 26.40 -11.16 2.14
N LYS A 4 26.77 -10.33 1.17
CA LYS A 4 26.76 -8.89 1.35
C LYS A 4 25.30 -8.43 1.49
N ILE A 5 24.97 -7.87 2.65
CA ILE A 5 23.68 -7.27 2.88
C ILE A 5 23.67 -5.88 2.27
N ILE A 6 22.74 -5.64 1.35
CA ILE A 6 22.52 -4.32 0.75
C ILE A 6 21.27 -3.73 1.38
N MET A 7 21.44 -2.62 2.09
CA MET A 7 20.35 -1.95 2.78
C MET A 7 19.56 -1.06 1.83
N ALA A 8 18.26 -1.03 2.02
CA ALA A 8 17.33 -0.17 1.27
C ALA A 8 17.30 1.26 1.84
N TRP A 9 18.44 1.77 2.27
CA TRP A 9 18.52 3.12 2.80
C TRP A 9 18.27 4.15 1.70
N SER A 10 17.43 5.09 1.96
CA SER A 10 17.02 6.19 1.11
C SER A 10 15.70 5.96 0.36
N ARG A 11 15.50 6.68 -0.71
CA ARG A 11 14.24 6.74 -1.46
C ARG A 11 13.73 5.38 -1.87
N CYS A 12 12.42 5.20 -1.75
CA CYS A 12 11.73 4.14 -2.46
C CYS A 12 10.78 4.74 -3.49
N LYS A 13 10.45 3.95 -4.48
CA LYS A 13 9.43 4.24 -5.47
C LYS A 13 8.27 3.29 -5.24
N ILE A 14 7.06 3.81 -5.21
CA ILE A 14 5.86 3.00 -5.11
C ILE A 14 5.05 3.18 -6.39
N GLU A 15 4.71 2.07 -7.01
CA GLU A 15 3.91 2.03 -8.22
C GLU A 15 2.65 1.21 -7.94
N ILE A 16 1.53 1.65 -8.50
CA ILE A 16 0.24 0.98 -8.38
C ILE A 16 -0.37 0.67 -9.74
N GLY A 17 -1.14 -0.37 -9.79
CA GLY A 17 -1.95 -0.73 -10.95
C GLY A 17 -3.20 -1.45 -10.50
N VAL A 18 -4.27 -1.36 -11.27
CA VAL A 18 -5.51 -2.09 -10.98
C VAL A 18 -5.21 -3.59 -10.96
N THR A 19 -5.66 -4.28 -9.91
CA THR A 19 -5.50 -5.72 -9.80
C THR A 19 -6.29 -6.41 -10.92
N PRO A 20 -5.64 -7.26 -11.74
CA PRO A 20 -6.32 -7.97 -12.81
C PRO A 20 -7.26 -9.04 -12.27
N GLU A 21 -8.12 -9.57 -13.14
CA GLU A 21 -9.14 -10.55 -12.80
C GLU A 21 -8.60 -11.81 -12.10
N GLY A 22 -7.40 -12.25 -12.46
CA GLY A 22 -6.73 -13.39 -11.79
C GLY A 22 -6.07 -13.06 -10.45
N GLU A 23 -6.26 -11.84 -9.91
CA GLU A 23 -5.67 -11.36 -8.67
C GLU A 23 -4.13 -11.48 -8.59
N THR A 24 -3.47 -11.44 -9.73
CA THR A 24 -2.01 -11.42 -9.86
C THR A 24 -1.50 -9.99 -9.93
N MET A 25 -0.17 -9.83 -9.96
CA MET A 25 0.42 -8.48 -10.13
C MET A 25 -0.01 -7.85 -11.44
N SER A 26 -0.44 -6.59 -11.38
CA SER A 26 -0.72 -5.81 -12.57
C SER A 26 0.54 -5.61 -13.42
N SER A 27 0.40 -5.71 -14.73
CA SER A 27 1.46 -5.40 -15.69
C SER A 27 1.57 -3.90 -16.00
N SER A 28 0.52 -3.14 -15.71
CA SER A 28 0.46 -1.70 -15.95
C SER A 28 0.53 -0.95 -14.62
N LEU A 29 1.71 -0.52 -14.25
CA LEU A 29 1.99 0.17 -13.00
C LEU A 29 2.27 1.66 -13.26
N THR A 30 1.78 2.50 -12.35
CA THR A 30 1.99 3.95 -12.37
C THR A 30 2.57 4.41 -11.05
N ASP A 31 3.57 5.27 -11.10
CA ASP A 31 4.18 5.88 -9.92
C ASP A 31 3.14 6.73 -9.15
N ILE A 32 3.10 6.60 -7.85
CA ILE A 32 2.18 7.39 -7.00
C ILE A 32 2.65 8.82 -6.75
N GLY A 33 3.90 9.14 -7.09
CA GLY A 33 4.46 10.48 -6.94
C GLY A 33 5.54 10.61 -5.89
N ILE A 34 5.70 11.79 -5.34
CA ILE A 34 6.75 12.12 -4.37
C ILE A 34 6.37 11.61 -2.99
N ILE A 35 7.18 10.73 -2.44
CA ILE A 35 6.98 10.14 -1.12
C ILE A 35 7.77 10.93 -0.08
N LYS A 36 7.13 11.28 1.04
CA LYS A 36 7.79 11.92 2.17
C LYS A 36 8.86 11.02 2.75
N ASP A 37 10.00 11.61 3.10
CA ASP A 37 11.12 10.88 3.75
C ASP A 37 10.65 10.13 5.01
N LYS A 38 11.08 8.89 5.13
CA LYS A 38 10.80 8.00 6.27
C LYS A 38 9.33 7.73 6.55
N SER A 39 8.44 7.96 5.58
CA SER A 39 7.00 7.76 5.75
C SER A 39 6.53 6.35 5.38
N THR A 40 7.31 5.59 4.64
CA THR A 40 6.90 4.27 4.13
C THR A 40 7.21 3.18 5.14
N THR A 41 6.18 2.47 5.57
CA THR A 41 6.27 1.37 6.55
C THR A 41 5.39 0.21 6.14
N LEU A 42 5.88 -1.01 6.35
CA LEU A 42 5.07 -2.23 6.27
C LEU A 42 4.89 -2.74 7.70
N THR A 43 3.65 -2.79 8.15
CA THR A 43 3.33 -3.19 9.52
C THR A 43 2.41 -4.42 9.51
N PRO A 44 2.82 -5.53 10.13
CA PRO A 44 1.92 -6.65 10.36
C PRO A 44 1.00 -6.34 11.54
N ALA A 45 -0.23 -6.86 11.49
CA ALA A 45 -1.12 -6.91 12.64
C ALA A 45 -1.38 -8.37 12.98
N ASP A 46 -1.36 -8.70 14.24
CA ASP A 46 -1.72 -10.05 14.70
C ASP A 46 -3.20 -10.31 14.46
N GLY A 47 -3.51 -11.54 14.05
CA GLY A 47 -4.90 -11.99 13.96
C GLY A 47 -5.48 -12.33 15.33
N ASP A 48 -6.76 -12.61 15.34
CA ASP A 48 -7.46 -13.01 16.56
C ASP A 48 -6.91 -14.33 17.10
N VAL A 49 -6.90 -14.44 18.42
CA VAL A 49 -6.51 -15.66 19.12
C VAL A 49 -7.77 -16.38 19.57
N LEU A 50 -7.94 -17.61 19.11
CA LEU A 50 -9.01 -18.48 19.57
C LEU A 50 -8.47 -19.39 20.67
N GLU A 51 -9.16 -19.42 21.80
CA GLU A 51 -8.78 -20.23 22.96
C GLU A 51 -9.96 -21.07 23.42
N ALA A 52 -9.72 -22.35 23.64
CA ALA A 52 -10.65 -23.24 24.30
C ALA A 52 -10.11 -23.59 25.70
N LYS A 53 -10.92 -23.38 26.73
CA LYS A 53 -10.57 -23.65 28.11
C LYS A 53 -11.55 -24.66 28.72
N GLN A 54 -11.04 -25.56 29.51
CA GLN A 54 -11.88 -26.45 30.33
C GLN A 54 -12.25 -25.81 31.67
N THR A 55 -13.16 -26.44 32.42
CA THR A 55 -13.53 -26.00 33.77
C THR A 55 -12.28 -25.81 34.64
N GLY A 56 -12.21 -24.69 35.34
CA GLY A 56 -11.04 -24.28 36.12
C GLY A 56 -10.06 -23.38 35.36
N GLY A 57 -10.38 -23.01 34.11
CA GLY A 57 -9.61 -22.05 33.31
C GLY A 57 -8.35 -22.62 32.68
N ILE A 58 -8.18 -23.95 32.64
CA ILE A 58 -7.03 -24.58 32.01
C ILE A 58 -7.17 -24.52 30.50
N LEU A 59 -6.15 -23.98 29.82
CA LEU A 59 -6.11 -23.89 28.37
C LEU A 59 -5.90 -25.25 27.73
N VAL A 60 -6.83 -25.71 26.89
CA VAL A 60 -6.76 -27.00 26.20
C VAL A 60 -6.44 -26.89 24.73
N ALA A 61 -6.76 -25.73 24.11
CA ALA A 61 -6.40 -25.45 22.72
C ALA A 61 -6.23 -23.96 22.52
N ARG A 62 -5.29 -23.60 21.67
CA ARG A 62 -5.04 -22.23 21.25
C ARG A 62 -4.66 -22.21 19.77
N GLU A 63 -5.32 -21.34 19.02
CA GLU A 63 -5.01 -21.09 17.63
C GLU A 63 -4.95 -19.59 17.39
N GLN A 64 -3.92 -19.13 16.70
CA GLN A 64 -3.82 -17.74 16.26
C GLN A 64 -4.19 -17.68 14.79
N GLN A 65 -5.12 -16.81 14.47
CA GLN A 65 -5.51 -16.54 13.09
C GLN A 65 -4.48 -15.67 12.40
N ASP A 66 -4.42 -15.75 11.07
CA ASP A 66 -3.59 -14.84 10.29
C ASP A 66 -4.07 -13.40 10.47
N GLY A 67 -3.11 -12.50 10.66
CA GLY A 67 -3.37 -11.07 10.74
C GLY A 67 -3.43 -10.42 9.37
N ALA A 68 -3.28 -9.12 9.37
CA ALA A 68 -3.22 -8.30 8.16
C ALA A 68 -1.84 -7.64 8.03
N TYR A 69 -1.49 -7.28 6.79
CA TYR A 69 -0.31 -6.47 6.51
C TYR A 69 -0.77 -5.13 5.94
N THR A 70 -0.22 -4.05 6.46
CA THR A 70 -0.52 -2.70 5.98
C THR A 70 0.75 -2.01 5.53
N LEU A 71 0.78 -1.58 4.28
CA LEU A 71 1.83 -0.73 3.73
C LEU A 71 1.31 0.71 3.74
N ALA A 72 1.89 1.54 4.59
CA ALA A 72 1.51 2.94 4.72
C ALA A 72 2.59 3.85 4.16
N THR A 73 2.17 4.94 3.54
CA THR A 73 3.08 5.96 3.00
C THR A 73 2.40 7.33 2.96
N ARG A 74 3.19 8.39 2.89
CA ARG A 74 2.69 9.75 2.67
C ARG A 74 3.20 10.28 1.34
N VAL A 75 2.29 10.67 0.48
CA VAL A 75 2.57 11.33 -0.80
C VAL A 75 2.46 12.84 -0.62
N ILE A 76 3.48 13.56 -1.04
CA ILE A 76 3.51 15.02 -1.04
C ILE A 76 3.01 15.51 -2.40
N GLU A 77 2.10 16.49 -2.38
CA GLU A 77 1.49 17.06 -3.59
C GLU A 77 0.94 15.95 -4.52
N PRO A 78 -0.11 15.22 -4.13
CA PRO A 78 -0.70 14.18 -4.95
C PRO A 78 -1.09 14.71 -6.34
N THR A 79 -0.71 14.00 -7.37
CA THR A 79 -0.98 14.41 -8.76
C THR A 79 -2.42 14.15 -9.17
N ALA A 80 -2.92 14.91 -10.13
CA ALA A 80 -4.23 14.67 -10.73
C ALA A 80 -4.34 13.26 -11.34
N GLU A 81 -3.25 12.76 -11.91
CA GLU A 81 -3.18 11.40 -12.45
C GLU A 81 -3.41 10.33 -11.37
N LEU A 82 -2.77 10.47 -10.22
CA LEU A 82 -2.97 9.57 -9.08
C LEU A 82 -4.42 9.58 -8.60
N LEU A 83 -5.00 10.77 -8.41
CA LEU A 83 -6.38 10.92 -7.96
C LEU A 83 -7.37 10.30 -8.94
N THR A 84 -7.16 10.51 -10.23
CA THR A 84 -7.99 9.91 -11.29
C THR A 84 -7.84 8.40 -11.32
N LYS A 85 -6.64 7.88 -11.18
CA LYS A 85 -6.38 6.43 -11.17
C LYS A 85 -7.03 5.74 -9.97
N LEU A 86 -7.03 6.37 -8.81
CA LEU A 86 -7.73 5.86 -7.63
C LEU A 86 -9.25 6.01 -7.69
N GLY A 87 -9.78 6.70 -8.70
CA GLY A 87 -11.22 6.90 -8.85
C GLY A 87 -11.83 7.92 -7.90
N ILE A 88 -11.01 8.73 -7.23
CA ILE A 88 -11.46 9.75 -6.26
C ILE A 88 -11.46 11.16 -6.82
N GLY A 89 -10.88 11.37 -7.98
CA GLY A 89 -10.80 12.66 -8.65
C GLY A 89 -11.20 12.59 -10.11
N LYS A 90 -11.59 13.73 -10.64
CA LYS A 90 -11.83 13.91 -12.06
C LYS A 90 -11.28 15.28 -12.54
N ALA A 91 -10.95 15.36 -13.81
CA ALA A 91 -10.54 16.63 -14.41
C ALA A 91 -11.66 17.68 -14.33
N GLY A 92 -11.27 18.93 -14.15
CA GLY A 92 -12.19 20.06 -14.20
C GLY A 92 -12.75 20.29 -15.61
N SER A 93 -13.80 21.10 -15.69
CA SER A 93 -14.36 21.62 -16.95
C SER A 93 -13.47 22.74 -17.52
N GLU A 94 -13.87 23.34 -18.67
CA GLU A 94 -13.17 24.53 -19.21
C GLU A 94 -13.03 25.66 -18.19
N ALA A 95 -14.03 25.88 -17.35
CA ALA A 95 -13.99 26.90 -16.28
C ALA A 95 -13.04 26.53 -15.13
N THR A 96 -12.69 25.24 -14.97
CA THR A 96 -11.85 24.68 -13.92
C THR A 96 -10.71 23.84 -14.49
N ALA A 97 -10.16 24.24 -15.64
CA ALA A 97 -9.20 23.45 -16.43
C ALA A 97 -7.91 23.10 -15.65
N ASN A 98 -7.53 23.92 -14.68
CA ASN A 98 -6.34 23.70 -13.84
C ASN A 98 -6.68 23.05 -12.49
N GLU A 99 -7.89 22.54 -12.36
CA GLU A 99 -8.38 21.96 -11.12
C GLU A 99 -8.62 20.47 -11.28
N THR A 100 -8.39 19.72 -10.21
CA THR A 100 -8.84 18.34 -10.08
C THR A 100 -9.94 18.31 -9.04
N LEU A 101 -11.10 17.85 -9.45
CA LEU A 101 -12.27 17.78 -8.57
C LEU A 101 -12.24 16.49 -7.79
N VAL A 102 -12.14 16.60 -6.48
CA VAL A 102 -12.21 15.43 -5.57
C VAL A 102 -13.69 15.14 -5.28
N THR A 103 -14.17 14.01 -5.75
CA THR A 103 -15.59 13.64 -5.66
C THR A 103 -15.89 12.69 -4.52
N THR A 104 -14.91 11.94 -4.06
CA THR A 104 -15.02 10.99 -2.95
C THR A 104 -13.63 10.77 -2.34
N HIS A 105 -13.58 10.18 -1.16
CA HIS A 105 -12.34 9.70 -0.54
C HIS A 105 -12.30 8.17 -0.43
N ILE A 106 -13.32 7.51 -0.96
CA ILE A 106 -13.42 6.04 -0.95
C ILE A 106 -12.87 5.49 -2.24
N VAL A 107 -11.95 4.55 -2.14
CA VAL A 107 -11.37 3.80 -3.25
C VAL A 107 -12.00 2.43 -3.28
N ASP A 108 -12.80 2.17 -4.31
CA ASP A 108 -13.57 0.92 -4.42
C ASP A 108 -12.81 -0.23 -5.07
N GLU A 109 -11.78 0.08 -5.88
CA GLU A 109 -11.01 -0.92 -6.60
C GLU A 109 -9.84 -1.45 -5.80
N TYR A 110 -9.44 -2.69 -6.09
CA TYR A 110 -8.20 -3.27 -5.57
C TYR A 110 -7.03 -2.94 -6.48
N PHE A 111 -5.88 -2.71 -5.88
CA PHE A 111 -4.66 -2.33 -6.61
C PHE A 111 -3.52 -3.29 -6.30
N SER A 112 -2.72 -3.57 -7.33
CA SER A 112 -1.40 -4.15 -7.15
C SER A 112 -0.41 -3.05 -6.78
N VAL A 113 0.45 -3.32 -5.82
CA VAL A 113 1.44 -2.35 -5.31
C VAL A 113 2.84 -2.93 -5.46
N LYS A 114 3.74 -2.14 -6.01
CA LYS A 114 5.16 -2.48 -6.12
C LYS A 114 6.00 -1.41 -5.45
N LEU A 115 6.75 -1.80 -4.44
CA LEU A 115 7.72 -0.94 -3.78
C LEU A 115 9.12 -1.30 -4.26
N THR A 116 9.80 -0.33 -4.84
CA THR A 116 11.16 -0.49 -5.36
C THR A 116 12.11 0.42 -4.59
N PRO A 117 13.07 -0.13 -3.81
CA PRO A 117 14.11 0.69 -3.20
C PRO A 117 15.08 1.22 -4.26
N LYS A 118 15.74 2.33 -3.97
CA LYS A 118 16.68 2.96 -4.90
C LYS A 118 17.93 2.11 -5.15
N ASN A 119 18.43 1.44 -4.12
CA ASN A 119 19.69 0.73 -4.20
C ASN A 119 19.54 -0.60 -4.92
N THR A 120 20.31 -0.80 -5.99
CA THR A 120 20.37 -2.08 -6.70
C THR A 120 20.88 -3.17 -5.77
N GLY A 121 20.19 -4.31 -5.77
CA GLY A 121 20.46 -5.44 -4.90
C GLY A 121 19.71 -5.39 -3.57
N ALA A 122 19.04 -4.28 -3.24
CA ALA A 122 18.15 -4.21 -2.09
C ALA A 122 16.84 -4.98 -2.35
N LYS A 123 16.13 -5.29 -1.28
CA LYS A 123 14.86 -6.01 -1.36
C LYS A 123 13.68 -5.05 -1.50
N GLY A 124 12.85 -5.31 -2.46
CA GLY A 124 11.57 -4.63 -2.66
C GLY A 124 10.39 -5.55 -2.36
N ILE A 125 9.19 -5.00 -2.46
CA ILE A 125 7.93 -5.67 -2.13
C ILE A 125 6.98 -5.57 -3.32
N LYS A 126 6.31 -6.68 -3.62
CA LYS A 126 5.21 -6.75 -4.60
C LYS A 126 4.00 -7.36 -3.93
N ALA A 127 2.90 -6.62 -3.87
CA ALA A 127 1.62 -7.10 -3.34
C ALA A 127 0.58 -7.12 -4.47
N PRO A 128 0.04 -8.29 -4.85
CA PRO A 128 -0.88 -8.39 -5.98
C PRO A 128 -2.23 -7.72 -5.76
N LYS A 129 -2.73 -7.79 -4.53
CA LYS A 129 -4.07 -7.28 -4.21
C LYS A 129 -4.04 -6.50 -2.90
N CYS A 130 -4.37 -5.23 -2.99
CA CYS A 130 -4.47 -4.34 -1.83
C CYS A 130 -5.75 -3.54 -1.89
N SER A 131 -6.39 -3.36 -0.75
CA SER A 131 -7.42 -2.35 -0.55
C SER A 131 -6.73 -1.04 -0.19
N VAL A 132 -7.18 0.07 -0.76
CA VAL A 132 -6.54 1.37 -0.59
C VAL A 132 -7.41 2.27 0.27
N ALA A 133 -6.83 2.84 1.31
CA ALA A 133 -7.42 3.94 2.08
C ALA A 133 -6.65 5.22 1.77
N PHE A 134 -7.35 6.23 1.30
CA PHE A 134 -6.80 7.53 0.92
C PHE A 134 -7.26 8.60 1.91
N LYS A 135 -6.32 9.22 2.59
CA LYS A 135 -6.59 10.25 3.61
C LYS A 135 -5.88 11.55 3.21
N PRO A 136 -6.54 12.47 2.50
CA PRO A 136 -5.94 13.73 2.11
C PRO A 136 -5.80 14.67 3.30
N GLY A 137 -4.83 15.55 3.22
CA GLY A 137 -4.61 16.58 4.22
C GLY A 137 -3.89 17.79 3.65
N TYR A 138 -3.84 18.85 4.43
CA TYR A 138 -3.11 20.06 4.12
C TYR A 138 -2.43 20.58 5.38
N SER A 139 -1.18 21.01 5.25
CA SER A 139 -0.48 21.74 6.28
C SER A 139 0.35 22.87 5.66
N GLU A 140 0.63 23.91 6.44
CA GLU A 140 1.48 25.01 5.96
C GLU A 140 2.90 24.56 5.64
N GLU A 141 3.39 23.54 6.34
CA GLU A 141 4.74 22.99 6.16
C GLU A 141 4.85 22.11 4.90
N GLU A 142 3.86 21.27 4.65
CA GLU A 142 3.91 20.26 3.58
C GLU A 142 3.06 20.60 2.35
N GLY A 143 2.14 21.57 2.47
CA GLY A 143 1.13 21.81 1.46
C GLY A 143 0.09 20.70 1.40
N ASN A 144 -0.40 20.38 0.22
CA ASN A 144 -1.26 19.22 0.03
C ASN A 144 -0.47 17.93 0.20
N TYR A 145 -1.00 16.99 0.96
CA TYR A 145 -0.44 15.65 1.10
C TYR A 145 -1.56 14.62 1.17
N ALA A 146 -1.21 13.37 1.04
CA ALA A 146 -2.13 12.27 1.26
C ALA A 146 -1.44 11.13 2.01
N ASP A 147 -2.07 10.67 3.07
CA ASP A 147 -1.70 9.43 3.73
C ASP A 147 -2.43 8.29 3.04
N ILE A 148 -1.67 7.38 2.45
CA ILE A 148 -2.21 6.23 1.72
C ILE A 148 -1.84 4.97 2.49
N GLU A 149 -2.85 4.17 2.79
CA GLU A 149 -2.68 2.88 3.42
C GLU A 149 -3.13 1.78 2.47
N PHE A 150 -2.22 0.88 2.16
CA PHE A 150 -2.50 -0.30 1.36
C PHE A 150 -2.68 -1.49 2.30
N SER A 151 -3.91 -1.94 2.47
CA SER A 151 -4.20 -3.17 3.22
C SER A 151 -4.03 -4.36 2.30
N ILE A 152 -2.99 -5.15 2.53
CA ILE A 152 -2.65 -6.30 1.70
C ILE A 152 -3.62 -7.43 1.98
N LEU A 153 -4.19 -8.00 0.92
CA LEU A 153 -5.14 -9.09 0.98
C LEU A 153 -4.53 -10.37 0.40
N ASN A 154 -4.87 -11.49 1.00
CA ASN A 154 -4.55 -12.79 0.44
C ASN A 154 -5.64 -13.18 -0.55
N GLY A 155 -5.38 -12.94 -1.82
CA GLY A 155 -6.30 -13.24 -2.91
C GLY A 155 -6.03 -14.59 -3.58
N ASP A 156 -6.56 -14.75 -4.79
CA ASP A 156 -6.44 -15.99 -5.59
C ASP A 156 -4.98 -16.32 -5.97
N ALA A 157 -4.07 -15.34 -5.87
CA ALA A 157 -2.65 -15.58 -6.08
C ALA A 157 -2.02 -16.54 -5.05
N GLY A 158 -2.67 -16.74 -3.90
CA GLY A 158 -2.24 -17.67 -2.87
C GLY A 158 -1.14 -17.17 -1.94
N TYR A 159 -0.79 -15.91 -2.02
CA TYR A 159 0.18 -15.25 -1.13
C TYR A 159 -0.20 -13.78 -0.88
N TRP A 160 0.29 -13.22 0.22
CA TRP A 160 0.05 -11.84 0.59
C TRP A 160 0.90 -10.85 -0.23
N TYR A 161 2.19 -11.05 -0.19
CA TYR A 161 3.16 -10.25 -0.93
C TYR A 161 4.43 -11.05 -1.20
N SER A 162 5.21 -10.62 -2.15
CA SER A 162 6.51 -11.21 -2.45
C SER A 162 7.64 -10.22 -2.17
N ILE A 163 8.78 -10.75 -1.77
CA ILE A 163 10.01 -9.99 -1.60
C ILE A 163 10.90 -10.31 -2.80
N TYR A 164 11.31 -9.28 -3.53
CA TYR A 164 12.16 -9.43 -4.70
C TYR A 164 13.44 -8.62 -4.57
N THR A 165 14.45 -8.96 -5.36
CA THR A 165 15.71 -8.22 -5.40
C THR A 165 15.71 -7.27 -6.59
N VAL A 166 16.05 -6.00 -6.37
CA VAL A 166 16.12 -4.95 -7.39
C VAL A 166 17.41 -5.08 -8.22
#